data_db4c2a6eab064dc64b86c8f0003b7155
#
_entry.id   db4c2a6eab064dc64b86c8f0003b7155
#
_cell.length_a   1.000
_cell.length_b   1.000
_cell.length_c   1.000
_cell.angle_alpha   90.00
_cell.angle_beta   90.00
_cell.angle_gamma   90.00
#
_symmetry.space_group_name_H-M   'P 1'
#
loop_
_entity.id
_entity.type
_entity.pdbx_description
1 polymer ?
#
loop_
_entity_poly.entity_id
_entity_poly.type
_entity_poly.pdbx_seq_one_letter_code
_entity_poly.pdbx_strand_id
1 'polypeptide(L)'
;MAKAKTKIAYVCSECGADFTKWQGQCAECKAWNTITEFREATSTTKSVNAAVQRNNNGGYAGIGAGTGVQRISDVKVENATRISTGLSELDRVLGGGITLGSVVLISGDPGSGKTTLLTKVAEVMSQTMNTLYVTAEESLSQWAKRGIERLKLNFNEGQFMLSDTDSLEDIVDQCIENNIKFLIADSIQAFESNTVDGTAGGVTQVKTCAKILNRLCKQHGITLILVGQVNKNSQMAGPQTLKHIIDTAIHIEVNDASVRILRADKNRFGDTEQVGIFQMTEFGMRSVDNPSRLFLSGSEEHFEGSAISVIKDGSRNLLIEIQALATEVEGEKSIRNCIGVSYSRLSLITAVLKKHGGIPTYYDINISLVGGLKMADSETSTDMAVMAALLSSINSKPLPVDAVFIGEVALTGELRQVPQIVPRVREALSHGKKQIFIPKVAYHKSMEQFVKGDQSIQPLNNIKALIEALS
;
A
#
# COMPACT_ATOMS: atom_id res chain seq x y z
N MET A 1 -27.83 47.49 8.08
CA MET A 1 -26.78 46.50 8.40
C MET A 1 -27.42 45.13 8.45
N ALA A 2 -27.28 44.33 7.43
CA ALA A 2 -27.84 42.96 7.39
C ALA A 2 -26.93 42.02 8.18
N LYS A 3 -27.47 41.33 9.20
CA LYS A 3 -26.77 40.29 9.96
C LYS A 3 -26.41 39.13 9.01
N ALA A 4 -25.13 38.82 8.88
CA ALA A 4 -24.66 37.64 8.17
C ALA A 4 -25.28 36.38 8.82
N LYS A 5 -25.99 35.57 8.02
CA LYS A 5 -26.55 34.29 8.47
C LYS A 5 -25.42 33.29 8.63
N THR A 6 -25.12 32.90 9.85
CA THR A 6 -24.21 31.78 10.16
C THR A 6 -24.78 30.48 9.59
N LYS A 7 -24.04 29.80 8.77
CA LYS A 7 -24.45 28.50 8.21
C LYS A 7 -24.17 27.43 9.24
N ILE A 8 -25.19 26.77 9.74
CA ILE A 8 -25.07 25.67 10.70
C ILE A 8 -25.03 24.36 9.92
N ALA A 9 -24.02 23.55 10.12
CA ALA A 9 -23.91 22.19 9.64
C ALA A 9 -23.87 21.23 10.83
N TYR A 10 -24.27 19.99 10.63
CA TYR A 10 -24.24 18.94 11.64
C TYR A 10 -23.27 17.86 11.15
N VAL A 11 -22.20 17.59 11.91
CA VAL A 11 -21.11 16.70 11.50
C VAL A 11 -21.00 15.53 12.46
N CYS A 12 -20.87 14.32 11.92
CA CYS A 12 -20.61 13.11 12.70
C CYS A 12 -19.15 13.09 13.17
N SER A 13 -18.94 12.97 14.49
CA SER A 13 -17.59 12.92 15.10
C SER A 13 -16.81 11.64 14.76
N GLU A 14 -17.50 10.56 14.37
CA GLU A 14 -16.86 9.27 14.06
C GLU A 14 -16.41 9.15 12.60
N CYS A 15 -17.26 9.57 11.64
CA CYS A 15 -16.95 9.37 10.21
C CYS A 15 -16.84 10.66 9.41
N GLY A 16 -17.14 11.84 10.01
CA GLY A 16 -17.03 13.14 9.36
C GLY A 16 -18.13 13.44 8.34
N ALA A 17 -19.16 12.63 8.24
CA ALA A 17 -20.30 12.89 7.36
C ALA A 17 -21.06 14.13 7.80
N ASP A 18 -21.42 15.03 6.87
CA ASP A 18 -22.12 16.27 7.13
C ASP A 18 -23.60 16.14 6.75
N PHE A 19 -24.46 16.72 7.63
CA PHE A 19 -25.91 16.71 7.48
C PHE A 19 -26.45 18.13 7.63
N THR A 20 -27.57 18.39 6.97
CA THR A 20 -28.27 19.69 7.05
C THR A 20 -29.10 19.83 8.31
N LYS A 21 -29.35 18.74 9.04
CA LYS A 21 -30.12 18.68 10.28
C LYS A 21 -29.51 17.68 11.24
N TRP A 22 -29.68 17.91 12.53
CA TRP A 22 -29.29 16.96 13.56
C TRP A 22 -30.16 15.70 13.46
N GLN A 23 -29.53 14.54 13.64
CA GLN A 23 -30.17 13.23 13.73
C GLN A 23 -29.44 12.37 14.78
N GLY A 24 -30.18 11.53 15.51
CA GLY A 24 -29.64 10.74 16.61
C GLY A 24 -28.68 9.62 16.17
N GLN A 25 -28.78 9.18 14.91
CA GLN A 25 -27.90 8.16 14.34
C GLN A 25 -27.29 8.67 13.03
N CYS A 26 -26.01 8.47 12.85
CA CYS A 26 -25.34 8.79 11.60
C CYS A 26 -25.82 7.86 10.46
N ALA A 27 -26.26 8.42 9.35
CA ALA A 27 -26.75 7.63 8.21
C ALA A 27 -25.64 6.84 7.52
N GLU A 28 -24.38 7.33 7.59
CA GLU A 28 -23.20 6.70 6.96
C GLU A 28 -22.60 5.59 7.83
N CYS A 29 -22.12 5.93 9.05
CA CYS A 29 -21.42 4.98 9.91
C CYS A 29 -22.31 4.25 10.93
N LYS A 30 -23.61 4.58 11.00
CA LYS A 30 -24.61 4.01 11.93
C LYS A 30 -24.34 4.26 13.42
N ALA A 31 -23.33 5.05 13.77
CA ALA A 31 -23.03 5.42 15.16
C ALA A 31 -24.13 6.32 15.75
N TRP A 32 -24.48 6.11 17.01
CA TRP A 32 -25.49 6.87 17.74
C TRP A 32 -24.88 8.03 18.52
N ASN A 33 -25.59 9.16 18.56
CA ASN A 33 -25.23 10.37 19.32
C ASN A 33 -23.85 10.96 18.96
N THR A 34 -23.41 10.74 17.72
CA THR A 34 -22.11 11.22 17.21
C THR A 34 -22.23 12.46 16.34
N ILE A 35 -23.45 12.98 16.14
CA ILE A 35 -23.70 14.16 15.30
C ILE A 35 -23.74 15.40 16.17
N THR A 36 -22.79 16.31 15.97
CA THR A 36 -22.65 17.58 16.67
C THR A 36 -22.91 18.77 15.77
N GLU A 37 -23.46 19.86 16.37
CA GLU A 37 -23.67 21.12 15.65
C GLU A 37 -22.32 21.78 15.35
N PHE A 38 -22.11 22.13 14.10
CA PHE A 38 -20.95 22.86 13.64
C PHE A 38 -21.34 24.23 13.12
N ARG A 39 -20.71 25.24 13.66
CA ARG A 39 -20.91 26.65 13.21
C ARG A 39 -19.70 27.10 12.41
N GLU A 40 -19.87 27.32 11.14
CA GLU A 40 -18.85 27.94 10.32
C GLU A 40 -18.62 29.38 10.78
N ALA A 41 -17.55 29.63 11.52
CA ALA A 41 -17.19 30.95 11.99
C ALA A 41 -16.79 31.85 10.82
N THR A 42 -17.50 32.89 10.56
CA THR A 42 -17.06 33.99 9.69
C THR A 42 -16.05 34.85 10.45
N SER A 43 -14.79 34.37 10.55
CA SER A 43 -13.76 35.13 11.22
C SER A 43 -13.02 36.06 10.27
N THR A 44 -12.94 37.31 10.69
CA THR A 44 -12.11 38.38 10.14
C THR A 44 -10.66 38.25 10.67
N THR A 45 -9.98 37.18 10.40
CA THR A 45 -8.51 37.11 10.65
C THR A 45 -7.77 37.41 9.35
N LYS A 46 -7.11 38.55 9.32
CA LYS A 46 -6.60 39.21 8.10
C LYS A 46 -5.36 38.59 7.48
N SER A 47 -4.66 37.63 8.12
CA SER A 47 -3.36 37.12 7.62
C SER A 47 -3.50 35.91 6.69
N VAL A 48 -4.09 34.83 7.13
CA VAL A 48 -4.22 33.60 6.31
C VAL A 48 -5.24 33.80 5.17
N ASN A 49 -6.31 34.57 5.43
CA ASN A 49 -7.27 34.88 4.41
C ASN A 49 -6.77 35.82 3.31
N ALA A 50 -5.76 36.67 3.56
CA ALA A 50 -5.22 37.57 2.55
C ALA A 50 -4.28 36.85 1.58
N ALA A 51 -3.50 35.89 2.04
CA ALA A 51 -2.59 35.10 1.19
C ALA A 51 -3.36 34.04 0.37
N VAL A 52 -4.43 33.48 0.94
CA VAL A 52 -5.24 32.41 0.32
C VAL A 52 -6.50 32.93 -0.39
N GLN A 53 -7.02 34.13 -0.04
CA GLN A 53 -8.27 34.69 -0.60
C GLN A 53 -8.11 35.57 -1.83
N ARG A 54 -6.90 35.90 -2.29
CA ARG A 54 -6.73 36.80 -3.45
C ARG A 54 -7.21 36.24 -4.79
N ASN A 55 -7.61 34.96 -4.86
CA ASN A 55 -8.22 34.38 -6.06
C ASN A 55 -9.38 33.43 -5.71
N ASN A 56 -10.53 33.97 -5.44
CA ASN A 56 -11.75 33.22 -5.02
C ASN A 56 -12.45 32.45 -6.15
N ASN A 57 -11.86 32.31 -7.36
CA ASN A 57 -12.53 31.71 -8.53
C ASN A 57 -11.87 30.42 -9.03
N GLY A 58 -10.93 29.79 -8.28
CA GLY A 58 -10.31 28.52 -8.70
C GLY A 58 -10.96 27.32 -8.00
N GLY A 59 -11.49 26.38 -8.75
CA GLY A 59 -11.87 25.05 -8.24
C GLY A 59 -10.66 24.27 -7.74
N TYR A 60 -10.88 23.12 -7.07
CA TYR A 60 -9.84 22.24 -6.50
C TYR A 60 -8.74 21.75 -7.47
N ALA A 61 -8.83 22.05 -8.76
CA ALA A 61 -8.04 21.39 -9.81
C ALA A 61 -7.10 22.29 -10.63
N GLY A 62 -6.89 23.57 -10.30
CA GLY A 62 -6.13 24.41 -11.23
C GLY A 62 -5.18 25.41 -10.59
N ILE A 63 -3.93 25.44 -11.07
CA ILE A 63 -3.02 26.57 -11.00
C ILE A 63 -3.48 27.54 -12.10
N GLY A 64 -4.12 28.64 -11.76
CA GLY A 64 -4.47 29.66 -12.74
C GLY A 64 -5.61 30.54 -12.26
N ALA A 65 -5.51 31.83 -12.53
CA ALA A 65 -6.61 32.78 -12.42
C ALA A 65 -7.81 32.19 -13.16
N GLY A 66 -8.97 32.12 -12.48
CA GLY A 66 -10.19 31.47 -12.95
C GLY A 66 -10.44 31.67 -14.43
N THR A 67 -10.00 30.72 -15.21
CA THR A 67 -10.29 30.65 -16.63
C THR A 67 -11.70 30.12 -16.73
N GLY A 68 -12.60 30.91 -17.33
CA GLY A 68 -13.94 30.46 -17.62
C GLY A 68 -13.99 29.22 -18.49
N VAL A 69 -15.13 28.87 -19.04
CA VAL A 69 -15.29 27.76 -19.98
C VAL A 69 -14.29 27.90 -21.14
N GLN A 70 -13.43 26.88 -21.33
CA GLN A 70 -12.48 26.80 -22.44
C GLN A 70 -12.87 25.66 -23.40
N ARG A 71 -12.58 25.82 -24.68
CA ARG A 71 -12.70 24.71 -25.62
C ARG A 71 -11.56 23.71 -25.38
N ILE A 72 -11.81 22.44 -25.56
CA ILE A 72 -10.78 21.38 -25.39
C ILE A 72 -9.56 21.61 -26.28
N SER A 73 -9.75 22.18 -27.47
CA SER A 73 -8.68 22.57 -28.40
C SER A 73 -7.71 23.62 -27.83
N ASP A 74 -8.18 24.44 -26.90
CA ASP A 74 -7.44 25.58 -26.33
C ASP A 74 -6.71 25.19 -25.04
N VAL A 75 -7.01 23.98 -24.53
CA VAL A 75 -6.36 23.41 -23.33
C VAL A 75 -5.01 22.83 -23.73
N LYS A 76 -3.94 23.46 -23.27
CA LYS A 76 -2.59 22.90 -23.41
C LYS A 76 -2.46 21.68 -22.51
N VAL A 77 -2.20 20.53 -23.10
CA VAL A 77 -1.83 19.31 -22.34
C VAL A 77 -0.38 19.45 -21.92
N GLU A 78 -0.14 19.92 -20.71
CA GLU A 78 1.20 19.90 -20.13
C GLU A 78 1.43 18.51 -19.54
N ASN A 79 2.50 17.83 -19.98
CA ASN A 79 2.94 16.61 -19.33
C ASN A 79 3.35 16.97 -17.90
N ALA A 80 2.67 16.40 -16.91
CA ALA A 80 3.00 16.63 -15.51
C ALA A 80 4.44 16.18 -15.24
N THR A 81 5.30 17.16 -14.88
CA THR A 81 6.70 16.89 -14.55
C THR A 81 6.77 16.02 -13.31
N ARG A 82 7.54 14.94 -13.38
CA ARG A 82 7.79 14.03 -12.27
C ARG A 82 9.24 14.11 -11.83
N ILE A 83 9.45 13.97 -10.53
CA ILE A 83 10.77 13.91 -9.91
C ILE A 83 10.88 12.60 -9.13
N SER A 84 12.02 11.93 -9.26
CA SER A 84 12.32 10.73 -8.49
C SER A 84 12.46 11.09 -7.00
N THR A 85 11.87 10.26 -6.15
CA THR A 85 12.03 10.34 -4.69
C THR A 85 13.36 9.77 -4.20
N GLY A 86 14.19 9.24 -5.10
CA GLY A 86 15.40 8.48 -4.77
C GLY A 86 15.13 7.06 -4.28
N LEU A 87 13.87 6.64 -4.26
CA LEU A 87 13.44 5.31 -3.80
C LEU A 87 12.63 4.65 -4.92
N SER A 88 13.25 3.73 -5.65
CA SER A 88 12.67 3.10 -6.86
C SER A 88 11.28 2.47 -6.60
N GLU A 89 11.08 1.88 -5.44
CA GLU A 89 9.82 1.26 -5.08
C GLU A 89 8.73 2.28 -4.72
N LEU A 90 9.08 3.44 -4.15
CA LEU A 90 8.14 4.53 -3.93
C LEU A 90 7.79 5.20 -5.28
N ASP A 91 8.79 5.44 -6.12
CA ASP A 91 8.59 5.98 -7.46
C ASP A 91 7.65 5.10 -8.28
N ARG A 92 7.79 3.78 -8.17
CA ARG A 92 6.88 2.80 -8.81
C ARG A 92 5.43 3.02 -8.39
N VAL A 93 5.15 3.09 -7.08
CA VAL A 93 3.80 3.28 -6.54
C VAL A 93 3.22 4.63 -6.95
N LEU A 94 4.07 5.66 -7.05
CA LEU A 94 3.69 6.99 -7.53
C LEU A 94 3.44 7.03 -9.04
N GLY A 95 3.82 5.98 -9.79
CA GLY A 95 3.68 5.91 -11.24
C GLY A 95 4.87 6.51 -12.00
N GLY A 96 6.08 6.40 -11.43
CA GLY A 96 7.35 6.87 -12.01
C GLY A 96 7.92 8.13 -11.36
N GLY A 97 7.59 8.39 -10.11
CA GLY A 97 8.04 9.53 -9.32
C GLY A 97 6.91 10.46 -8.88
N ILE A 98 7.23 11.40 -8.00
CA ILE A 98 6.27 12.36 -7.48
C ILE A 98 5.97 13.45 -8.51
N THR A 99 4.69 13.71 -8.74
CA THR A 99 4.24 14.77 -9.67
C THR A 99 4.36 16.13 -9.00
N LEU A 100 5.02 17.11 -9.63
CA LEU A 100 5.15 18.46 -9.11
C LEU A 100 3.77 19.13 -8.92
N GLY A 101 3.60 19.84 -7.79
CA GLY A 101 2.35 20.48 -7.42
C GLY A 101 1.24 19.52 -6.99
N SER A 102 1.55 18.23 -6.80
CA SER A 102 0.61 17.25 -6.30
C SER A 102 0.56 17.20 -4.77
N VAL A 103 -0.54 16.67 -4.26
CA VAL A 103 -0.73 16.37 -2.82
C VAL A 103 -0.83 14.88 -2.64
N VAL A 104 0.15 14.31 -1.95
CA VAL A 104 0.27 12.88 -1.64
C VAL A 104 -0.02 12.65 -0.16
N LEU A 105 -0.88 11.72 0.17
CA LEU A 105 -1.08 11.24 1.54
C LEU A 105 -0.34 9.92 1.72
N ILE A 106 0.49 9.83 2.74
CA ILE A 106 1.09 8.56 3.17
C ILE A 106 0.52 8.19 4.54
N SER A 107 -0.13 7.04 4.61
CA SER A 107 -0.78 6.52 5.81
C SER A 107 -0.20 5.17 6.22
N GLY A 108 -0.46 4.75 7.45
CA GLY A 108 -0.04 3.46 7.99
C GLY A 108 -0.05 3.45 9.50
N ASP A 109 0.07 2.26 10.09
CA ASP A 109 0.11 2.07 11.54
C ASP A 109 1.29 2.82 12.20
N PRO A 110 1.20 3.17 13.48
CA PRO A 110 2.35 3.62 14.25
C PRO A 110 3.51 2.62 14.13
N GLY A 111 4.73 3.13 13.88
CA GLY A 111 5.91 2.26 13.69
C GLY A 111 6.03 1.61 12.30
N SER A 112 5.14 1.88 11.34
CA SER A 112 5.26 1.36 9.97
C SER A 112 6.45 1.93 9.19
N GLY A 113 7.11 2.99 9.69
CA GLY A 113 8.30 3.57 9.07
C GLY A 113 8.03 4.82 8.22
N LYS A 114 6.84 5.44 8.32
CA LYS A 114 6.46 6.67 7.56
C LYS A 114 7.52 7.76 7.67
N THR A 115 7.82 8.17 8.89
CA THR A 115 8.79 9.24 9.14
C THR A 115 10.19 8.89 8.63
N THR A 116 10.62 7.62 8.80
CA THR A 116 11.92 7.14 8.26
C THR A 116 11.98 7.21 6.73
N LEU A 117 10.92 6.79 6.04
CA LEU A 117 10.79 6.88 4.59
C LEU A 117 10.88 8.34 4.13
N LEU A 118 10.09 9.21 4.78
CA LEU A 118 9.96 10.61 4.39
C LEU A 118 11.17 11.45 4.73
N THR A 119 11.92 11.12 5.80
CA THR A 119 13.21 11.76 6.08
C THR A 119 14.20 11.53 4.92
N LYS A 120 14.19 10.33 4.33
CA LYS A 120 15.02 10.02 3.16
C LYS A 120 14.54 10.73 1.88
N VAL A 121 13.24 10.83 1.67
CA VAL A 121 12.67 11.63 0.57
C VAL A 121 13.05 13.11 0.73
N ALA A 122 12.99 13.66 1.94
CA ALA A 122 13.38 15.04 2.24
C ALA A 122 14.85 15.31 1.88
N GLU A 123 15.75 14.38 2.19
CA GLU A 123 17.15 14.47 1.78
C GLU A 123 17.27 14.68 0.27
N VAL A 124 16.67 13.78 -0.51
CA VAL A 124 16.75 13.82 -1.99
C VAL A 124 16.15 15.12 -2.54
N MET A 125 14.97 15.51 -2.05
CA MET A 125 14.29 16.73 -2.54
C MET A 125 15.10 18.00 -2.20
N SER A 126 15.75 18.04 -1.04
CA SER A 126 16.57 19.17 -0.61
C SER A 126 17.79 19.42 -1.51
N GLN A 127 18.19 18.44 -2.32
CA GLN A 127 19.30 18.65 -3.27
C GLN A 127 18.91 19.53 -4.47
N THR A 128 17.62 19.68 -4.74
CA THR A 128 17.13 20.32 -5.97
C THR A 128 16.17 21.48 -5.72
N MET A 129 15.53 21.56 -4.55
CA MET A 129 14.50 22.55 -4.27
C MET A 129 14.36 22.87 -2.78
N ASN A 130 13.85 24.08 -2.48
CA ASN A 130 13.55 24.48 -1.10
C ASN A 130 12.53 23.53 -0.49
N THR A 131 12.97 22.78 0.50
CA THR A 131 12.22 21.70 1.16
C THR A 131 12.00 22.07 2.60
N LEU A 132 10.75 22.02 3.05
CA LEU A 132 10.35 22.18 4.45
C LEU A 132 9.79 20.85 4.98
N TYR A 133 10.34 20.39 6.09
CA TYR A 133 9.76 19.30 6.87
C TYR A 133 9.18 19.86 8.16
N VAL A 134 7.87 19.70 8.34
CA VAL A 134 7.18 20.10 9.57
C VAL A 134 6.90 18.85 10.40
N THR A 135 7.45 18.81 11.62
CA THR A 135 7.26 17.70 12.57
C THR A 135 6.56 18.21 13.82
N ALA A 136 5.26 17.99 13.94
CA ALA A 136 4.51 18.41 15.13
C ALA A 136 4.50 17.36 16.26
N GLU A 137 5.08 16.19 16.05
CA GLU A 137 5.11 15.09 17.03
C GLU A 137 6.47 14.92 17.70
N GLU A 138 7.55 15.41 17.07
CA GLU A 138 8.93 15.26 17.55
C GLU A 138 9.62 16.62 17.63
N SER A 139 10.50 16.80 18.61
CA SER A 139 11.35 17.99 18.65
C SER A 139 12.37 18.02 17.48
N LEU A 140 12.80 19.22 17.10
CA LEU A 140 13.81 19.39 16.04
C LEU A 140 15.09 18.59 16.29
N SER A 141 15.52 18.52 17.57
CA SER A 141 16.72 17.77 17.98
C SER A 141 16.54 16.24 17.84
N GLN A 142 15.37 15.71 18.15
CA GLN A 142 15.07 14.28 17.96
C GLN A 142 15.02 13.92 16.48
N TRP A 143 14.38 14.76 15.69
CA TRP A 143 14.32 14.58 14.25
C TRP A 143 15.73 14.62 13.62
N ALA A 144 16.55 15.64 13.97
CA ALA A 144 17.91 15.77 13.46
C ALA A 144 18.80 14.59 13.85
N LYS A 145 18.70 14.12 15.11
CA LYS A 145 19.43 12.93 15.56
C LYS A 145 19.07 11.69 14.73
N ARG A 146 17.79 11.49 14.44
CA ARG A 146 17.36 10.38 13.56
C ARG A 146 17.91 10.54 12.15
N GLY A 147 17.73 11.69 11.52
CA GLY A 147 18.11 11.92 10.12
C GLY A 147 19.64 11.90 9.93
N ILE A 148 20.37 12.62 10.74
CA ILE A 148 21.80 12.83 10.57
C ILE A 148 22.63 11.70 11.20
N GLU A 149 22.37 11.37 12.49
CA GLU A 149 23.21 10.39 13.19
C GLU A 149 22.84 8.94 12.87
N ARG A 150 21.54 8.60 12.91
CA ARG A 150 21.08 7.22 12.72
C ARG A 150 21.01 6.83 11.24
N LEU A 151 20.34 7.65 10.41
CA LEU A 151 20.13 7.35 9.00
C LEU A 151 21.32 7.82 8.14
N LYS A 152 22.24 8.62 8.70
CA LYS A 152 23.43 9.17 8.03
C LYS A 152 23.11 9.90 6.72
N LEU A 153 22.02 10.66 6.73
CA LEU A 153 21.58 11.42 5.58
C LEU A 153 22.31 12.77 5.51
N ASN A 154 22.50 13.26 4.29
CA ASN A 154 23.19 14.51 4.01
C ASN A 154 22.23 15.50 3.34
N PHE A 155 21.70 16.43 4.12
CA PHE A 155 20.78 17.45 3.63
C PHE A 155 21.54 18.64 3.03
N ASN A 156 20.96 19.27 1.99
CA ASN A 156 21.47 20.53 1.49
C ASN A 156 21.08 21.65 2.46
N GLU A 157 22.06 22.15 3.23
CA GLU A 157 21.85 23.15 4.29
C GLU A 157 21.21 24.45 3.78
N GLY A 158 21.43 24.82 2.52
CA GLY A 158 20.86 26.02 1.91
C GLY A 158 19.40 25.85 1.44
N GLN A 159 18.90 24.62 1.33
CA GLN A 159 17.58 24.31 0.79
C GLN A 159 16.68 23.49 1.70
N PHE A 160 17.24 22.92 2.78
CA PHE A 160 16.47 22.14 3.74
C PHE A 160 16.16 22.93 5.00
N MET A 161 14.88 22.95 5.34
CA MET A 161 14.36 23.63 6.54
C MET A 161 13.54 22.66 7.35
N LEU A 162 13.55 22.84 8.67
CA LEU A 162 12.83 22.02 9.64
C LEU A 162 12.03 22.91 10.57
N SER A 163 10.77 22.54 10.85
CA SER A 163 9.88 23.24 11.77
C SER A 163 9.16 22.27 12.66
N ASP A 164 8.88 22.65 13.93
CA ASP A 164 8.11 21.87 14.90
C ASP A 164 6.79 22.54 15.28
N THR A 165 6.31 23.48 14.45
CA THR A 165 5.03 24.15 14.69
C THR A 165 3.85 23.18 14.41
N ASP A 166 2.81 23.30 15.25
CA ASP A 166 1.50 22.67 15.07
C ASP A 166 0.45 23.63 14.49
N SER A 167 0.79 24.93 14.42
CA SER A 167 -0.06 25.98 13.85
C SER A 167 -0.07 25.93 12.31
N LEU A 168 -1.23 25.69 11.73
CA LEU A 168 -1.39 25.69 10.29
C LEU A 168 -1.06 27.06 9.66
N GLU A 169 -1.39 28.14 10.36
CA GLU A 169 -1.13 29.51 9.93
C GLU A 169 0.36 29.76 9.80
N ASP A 170 1.16 29.32 10.78
CA ASP A 170 2.61 29.45 10.75
C ASP A 170 3.23 28.60 9.62
N ILE A 171 2.69 27.40 9.36
CA ILE A 171 3.14 26.57 8.22
C ILE A 171 2.94 27.29 6.90
N VAL A 172 1.77 27.95 6.72
CA VAL A 172 1.46 28.72 5.51
C VAL A 172 2.42 29.88 5.33
N ASP A 173 2.65 30.66 6.39
CA ASP A 173 3.56 31.81 6.36
C ASP A 173 5.01 31.36 6.08
N GLN A 174 5.52 30.32 6.76
CA GLN A 174 6.84 29.74 6.50
C GLN A 174 7.00 29.26 5.05
N CYS A 175 5.97 28.64 4.46
CA CYS A 175 6.03 28.20 3.07
C CYS A 175 6.16 29.37 2.07
N ILE A 176 5.48 30.48 2.34
CA ILE A 176 5.51 31.67 1.47
C ILE A 176 6.82 32.43 1.63
N GLU A 177 7.21 32.72 2.87
CA GLU A 177 8.42 33.51 3.19
C GLU A 177 9.70 32.84 2.67
N ASN A 178 9.78 31.52 2.77
CA ASN A 178 10.97 30.75 2.36
C ASN A 178 10.86 30.19 0.94
N ASN A 179 9.86 30.59 0.14
CA ASN A 179 9.63 30.11 -1.23
C ASN A 179 9.72 28.59 -1.34
N ILE A 180 9.04 27.86 -0.43
CA ILE A 180 9.06 26.40 -0.38
C ILE A 180 8.46 25.82 -1.66
N LYS A 181 9.07 24.76 -2.17
CA LYS A 181 8.61 23.98 -3.35
C LYS A 181 8.24 22.55 -3.00
N PHE A 182 8.79 22.04 -1.90
CA PHE A 182 8.47 20.71 -1.38
C PHE A 182 8.18 20.78 0.12
N LEU A 183 6.99 20.33 0.52
CA LEU A 183 6.54 20.35 1.90
C LEU A 183 6.22 18.92 2.36
N ILE A 184 6.77 18.52 3.51
CA ILE A 184 6.36 17.31 4.23
C ILE A 184 5.72 17.77 5.54
N ALA A 185 4.49 17.30 5.79
CA ALA A 185 3.70 17.66 6.97
C ALA A 185 3.37 16.40 7.80
N ASP A 186 4.11 16.20 8.90
CA ASP A 186 4.09 15.00 9.75
C ASP A 186 3.69 15.33 11.20
N SER A 187 2.46 15.06 11.65
CA SER A 187 1.33 14.45 10.94
C SER A 187 0.13 15.41 10.86
N ILE A 188 -0.77 15.15 9.91
CA ILE A 188 -1.97 15.99 9.72
C ILE A 188 -2.87 16.03 10.97
N GLN A 189 -2.81 15.02 11.82
CA GLN A 189 -3.58 14.95 13.05
C GLN A 189 -3.06 15.89 14.15
N ALA A 190 -1.80 16.30 14.08
CA ALA A 190 -1.21 17.19 15.07
C ALA A 190 -1.47 18.68 14.77
N PHE A 191 -1.87 19.03 13.55
CA PHE A 191 -2.05 20.40 13.15
C PHE A 191 -3.40 20.98 13.60
N GLU A 192 -3.36 22.24 13.99
CA GLU A 192 -4.53 23.04 14.36
C GLU A 192 -4.62 24.31 13.50
N SER A 193 -5.83 24.69 13.14
CA SER A 193 -6.14 25.97 12.50
C SER A 193 -7.05 26.77 13.41
N ASN A 194 -6.71 28.03 13.60
CA ASN A 194 -7.55 28.99 14.35
C ASN A 194 -8.83 29.39 13.60
N THR A 195 -9.03 28.91 12.38
CA THR A 195 -10.21 29.23 11.56
C THR A 195 -11.44 28.39 11.89
N VAL A 196 -11.28 27.31 12.64
CA VAL A 196 -12.36 26.39 13.03
C VAL A 196 -12.19 25.93 14.49
N ASP A 197 -13.30 25.75 15.14
CA ASP A 197 -13.31 25.17 16.51
C ASP A 197 -13.06 23.67 16.47
N GLY A 198 -12.43 23.16 17.53
CA GLY A 198 -12.14 21.75 17.72
C GLY A 198 -10.69 21.51 18.11
N THR A 199 -10.39 20.33 18.65
CA THR A 199 -9.05 19.95 19.06
C THR A 199 -8.27 19.32 17.90
N ALA A 200 -6.94 19.35 17.96
CA ALA A 200 -6.05 18.65 17.05
C ALA A 200 -6.48 17.18 16.89
N GLY A 201 -6.36 16.63 15.69
CA GLY A 201 -6.78 15.27 15.37
C GLY A 201 -8.28 15.06 15.20
N GLY A 202 -9.11 16.04 15.55
CA GLY A 202 -10.53 16.00 15.29
C GLY A 202 -10.83 16.07 13.79
N VAL A 203 -11.86 15.34 13.33
CA VAL A 203 -12.22 15.23 11.90
C VAL A 203 -12.34 16.57 11.21
N THR A 204 -12.93 17.57 11.90
CA THR A 204 -13.11 18.93 11.36
C THR A 204 -11.78 19.64 11.16
N GLN A 205 -10.88 19.59 12.17
CA GLN A 205 -9.55 20.20 12.07
C GLN A 205 -8.74 19.53 10.96
N VAL A 206 -8.65 18.20 10.94
CA VAL A 206 -7.94 17.42 9.92
C VAL A 206 -8.44 17.78 8.50
N LYS A 207 -9.77 17.83 8.31
CA LYS A 207 -10.38 18.20 7.02
C LYS A 207 -10.05 19.63 6.61
N THR A 208 -10.09 20.57 7.55
CA THR A 208 -9.81 21.99 7.29
C THR A 208 -8.33 22.20 6.99
N CYS A 209 -7.44 21.65 7.80
CA CYS A 209 -6.00 21.73 7.57
C CYS A 209 -5.61 21.15 6.19
N ALA A 210 -6.12 19.97 5.85
CA ALA A 210 -5.85 19.37 4.55
C ALA A 210 -6.38 20.20 3.37
N LYS A 211 -7.57 20.85 3.51
CA LYS A 211 -8.11 21.74 2.48
C LYS A 211 -7.27 23.00 2.28
N ILE A 212 -6.83 23.62 3.38
CA ILE A 212 -6.01 24.83 3.33
C ILE A 212 -4.65 24.51 2.72
N LEU A 213 -3.97 23.43 3.17
CA LEU A 213 -2.68 23.00 2.62
C LEU A 213 -2.80 22.63 1.13
N ASN A 214 -3.85 21.91 0.73
CA ASN A 214 -4.05 21.58 -0.68
C ASN A 214 -4.23 22.87 -1.53
N ARG A 215 -4.99 23.87 -1.03
CA ARG A 215 -5.16 25.14 -1.73
C ARG A 215 -3.83 25.90 -1.82
N LEU A 216 -3.07 25.99 -0.75
CA LEU A 216 -1.74 26.59 -0.73
C LEU A 216 -0.84 25.95 -1.80
N CYS A 217 -0.79 24.62 -1.84
CA CYS A 217 0.02 23.88 -2.78
C CYS A 217 -0.36 24.17 -4.23
N LYS A 218 -1.66 24.16 -4.54
CA LYS A 218 -2.14 24.48 -5.90
C LYS A 218 -1.89 25.93 -6.30
N GLN A 219 -1.96 26.87 -5.36
CA GLN A 219 -1.72 28.30 -5.65
C GLN A 219 -0.24 28.65 -5.86
N HIS A 220 0.66 28.01 -5.11
CA HIS A 220 2.09 28.32 -5.11
C HIS A 220 2.96 27.27 -5.83
N GLY A 221 2.35 26.24 -6.42
CA GLY A 221 3.07 25.17 -7.11
C GLY A 221 3.91 24.31 -6.15
N ILE A 222 3.48 24.16 -4.88
CA ILE A 222 4.17 23.37 -3.87
C ILE A 222 3.76 21.91 -4.01
N THR A 223 4.72 21.01 -3.98
CA THR A 223 4.47 19.56 -3.88
C THR A 223 4.39 19.20 -2.40
N LEU A 224 3.33 18.51 -1.99
CA LEU A 224 3.05 18.21 -0.59
C LEU A 224 2.96 16.70 -0.33
N ILE A 225 3.65 16.25 0.69
CA ILE A 225 3.38 14.95 1.32
C ILE A 225 2.76 15.18 2.70
N LEU A 226 1.53 14.70 2.87
CA LEU A 226 0.83 14.63 4.14
C LEU A 226 1.07 13.27 4.79
N VAL A 227 1.39 13.26 6.07
CA VAL A 227 1.42 12.01 6.86
C VAL A 227 0.12 11.86 7.62
N GLY A 228 -0.47 10.66 7.52
CA GLY A 228 -1.67 10.30 8.27
C GLY A 228 -1.44 9.04 9.11
N GLN A 229 -1.96 9.05 10.34
CA GLN A 229 -2.02 7.84 11.17
C GLN A 229 -3.37 7.17 10.98
N VAL A 230 -3.40 5.84 11.03
CA VAL A 230 -4.63 5.03 11.01
C VAL A 230 -4.90 4.47 12.40
N ASN A 231 -6.17 4.25 12.73
CA ASN A 231 -6.57 3.60 13.99
C ASN A 231 -6.31 2.10 13.92
N LYS A 232 -6.39 1.39 15.07
CA LYS A 232 -6.22 -0.06 15.20
C LYS A 232 -7.09 -0.90 14.23
N ASN A 233 -8.13 -0.32 13.66
CA ASN A 233 -9.00 -0.93 12.65
C ASN A 233 -8.59 -0.55 11.22
N SER A 234 -7.35 -0.08 11.00
CA SER A 234 -6.84 0.46 9.73
C SER A 234 -7.70 1.61 9.17
N GLN A 235 -8.43 2.31 10.03
CA GLN A 235 -9.24 3.47 9.68
C GLN A 235 -8.56 4.74 10.19
N MET A 236 -8.33 5.68 9.30
CA MET A 236 -7.87 7.02 9.65
C MET A 236 -9.06 7.84 10.15
N ALA A 237 -8.90 8.68 11.17
CA ALA A 237 -9.91 9.65 11.55
C ALA A 237 -10.23 10.56 10.33
N GLY A 238 -11.38 10.35 9.70
CA GLY A 238 -11.81 11.06 8.48
C GLY A 238 -11.23 10.57 7.13
N PRO A 239 -10.93 9.27 6.91
CA PRO A 239 -10.17 8.81 5.73
C PRO A 239 -10.87 9.04 4.40
N GLN A 240 -12.16 8.82 4.32
CA GLN A 240 -12.97 9.04 3.10
C GLN A 240 -12.90 10.50 2.65
N THR A 241 -12.94 11.42 3.59
CA THR A 241 -12.97 12.86 3.32
C THR A 241 -11.64 13.38 2.78
N LEU A 242 -10.51 12.87 3.28
CA LEU A 242 -9.19 13.25 2.79
C LEU A 242 -8.91 12.70 1.40
N LYS A 243 -9.37 11.48 1.10
CA LYS A 243 -9.19 10.87 -0.24
C LYS A 243 -9.80 11.73 -1.36
N HIS A 244 -10.83 12.52 -1.09
CA HIS A 244 -11.40 13.43 -2.10
C HIS A 244 -10.56 14.69 -2.34
N ILE A 245 -9.80 15.14 -1.33
CA ILE A 245 -9.03 16.38 -1.37
C ILE A 245 -7.65 16.18 -2.03
N ILE A 246 -7.02 15.03 -1.81
CA ILE A 246 -5.66 14.69 -2.24
C ILE A 246 -5.62 14.06 -3.63
N ASP A 247 -4.46 14.09 -4.28
CA ASP A 247 -4.25 13.52 -5.61
C ASP A 247 -3.86 12.04 -5.55
N THR A 248 -3.00 11.67 -4.60
CA THR A 248 -2.51 10.30 -4.42
C THR A 248 -2.59 9.91 -2.94
N ALA A 249 -3.08 8.70 -2.63
CA ALA A 249 -3.09 8.12 -1.29
C ALA A 249 -2.33 6.81 -1.30
N ILE A 250 -1.32 6.70 -0.45
CA ILE A 250 -0.50 5.50 -0.28
C ILE A 250 -0.66 5.01 1.16
N HIS A 251 -0.84 3.70 1.32
CA HIS A 251 -0.86 3.03 2.60
C HIS A 251 0.39 2.16 2.77
N ILE A 252 1.01 2.19 3.96
CA ILE A 252 2.14 1.34 4.33
C ILE A 252 1.62 0.22 5.21
N GLU A 253 1.70 -1.00 4.69
CA GLU A 253 1.39 -2.23 5.41
C GLU A 253 2.67 -2.80 6.03
N VAL A 254 2.58 -3.25 7.28
CA VAL A 254 3.63 -4.01 7.96
C VAL A 254 3.32 -5.49 7.77
N ASN A 255 4.11 -6.18 6.96
CA ASN A 255 3.89 -7.59 6.67
C ASN A 255 4.55 -8.47 7.74
N ASP A 256 5.82 -8.20 8.03
CA ASP A 256 6.56 -8.77 9.17
C ASP A 256 7.46 -7.70 9.80
N ALA A 257 8.35 -8.10 10.70
CA ALA A 257 9.25 -7.15 11.39
C ALA A 257 10.12 -6.35 10.40
N SER A 258 10.49 -6.92 9.26
CA SER A 258 11.43 -6.33 8.31
C SER A 258 10.80 -5.84 7.01
N VAL A 259 9.68 -6.41 6.55
CA VAL A 259 9.08 -6.12 5.25
C VAL A 259 7.96 -5.08 5.37
N ARG A 260 7.99 -4.08 4.48
CA ARG A 260 6.96 -3.05 4.33
C ARG A 260 6.44 -3.06 2.90
N ILE A 261 5.12 -3.04 2.76
CA ILE A 261 4.44 -3.03 1.47
C ILE A 261 3.70 -1.72 1.32
N LEU A 262 3.99 -0.98 0.27
CA LEU A 262 3.31 0.27 -0.06
C LEU A 262 2.27 0.02 -1.15
N ARG A 263 1.03 0.43 -0.89
CA ARG A 263 -0.08 0.32 -1.85
C ARG A 263 -0.72 1.68 -2.10
N ALA A 264 -1.04 1.95 -3.36
CA ALA A 264 -1.81 3.12 -3.71
C ALA A 264 -3.31 2.83 -3.62
N ASP A 265 -4.00 3.46 -2.67
CA ASP A 265 -5.46 3.43 -2.59
C ASP A 265 -6.13 4.36 -3.60
N LYS A 266 -5.38 5.40 -4.03
CA LYS A 266 -5.78 6.37 -5.03
C LYS A 266 -4.55 6.93 -5.71
N ASN A 267 -4.58 7.05 -7.03
CA ASN A 267 -3.54 7.73 -7.78
C ASN A 267 -4.14 8.39 -9.03
N ARG A 268 -4.15 9.73 -9.08
CA ARG A 268 -4.63 10.49 -10.25
C ARG A 268 -3.62 10.53 -11.40
N PHE A 269 -2.37 10.18 -11.11
CA PHE A 269 -1.26 10.30 -12.04
C PHE A 269 -0.71 8.95 -12.50
N GLY A 270 -1.27 7.84 -12.00
CA GLY A 270 -0.79 6.50 -12.31
C GLY A 270 -1.80 5.42 -11.92
N ASP A 271 -1.37 4.18 -12.12
CA ASP A 271 -2.15 3.00 -11.78
C ASP A 271 -2.12 2.75 -10.25
N THR A 272 -3.25 2.36 -9.67
CA THR A 272 -3.37 2.00 -8.25
C THR A 272 -2.96 0.55 -7.97
N GLU A 273 -2.80 -0.29 -9.00
CA GLU A 273 -2.34 -1.68 -8.82
C GLU A 273 -0.83 -1.78 -8.51
N GLN A 274 -0.07 -0.67 -8.61
CA GLN A 274 1.36 -0.70 -8.34
C GLN A 274 1.63 -0.94 -6.85
N VAL A 275 2.55 -1.88 -6.58
CA VAL A 275 2.98 -2.25 -5.24
C VAL A 275 4.48 -1.98 -5.09
N GLY A 276 4.85 -1.30 -4.01
CA GLY A 276 6.23 -1.03 -3.62
C GLY A 276 6.63 -1.91 -2.45
N ILE A 277 7.78 -2.56 -2.52
CA ILE A 277 8.25 -3.47 -1.48
C ILE A 277 9.57 -2.96 -0.93
N PHE A 278 9.60 -2.79 0.39
CA PHE A 278 10.73 -2.27 1.13
C PHE A 278 11.14 -3.22 2.24
N GLN A 279 12.43 -3.20 2.53
CA GLN A 279 13.00 -3.84 3.71
C GLN A 279 13.43 -2.79 4.72
N MET A 280 13.02 -2.96 5.98
CA MET A 280 13.49 -2.14 7.10
C MET A 280 14.87 -2.63 7.51
N THR A 281 15.83 -1.72 7.56
CA THR A 281 17.20 -1.97 8.00
C THR A 281 17.57 -0.99 9.13
N GLU A 282 18.72 -1.17 9.75
CA GLU A 282 19.27 -0.20 10.72
C GLU A 282 19.46 1.20 10.12
N PHE A 283 19.74 1.30 8.82
CA PHE A 283 19.89 2.55 8.06
C PHE A 283 18.58 3.02 7.42
N GLY A 284 17.42 2.51 7.85
CA GLY A 284 16.12 2.90 7.34
C GLY A 284 15.52 1.96 6.30
N MET A 285 14.52 2.45 5.57
CA MET A 285 13.82 1.67 4.55
C MET A 285 14.63 1.64 3.25
N ARG A 286 14.83 0.45 2.70
CA ARG A 286 15.46 0.22 1.39
C ARG A 286 14.49 -0.39 0.41
N SER A 287 14.50 0.09 -0.82
CA SER A 287 13.81 -0.55 -1.94
C SER A 287 14.36 -1.95 -2.17
N VAL A 288 13.49 -2.90 -2.46
CA VAL A 288 13.86 -4.31 -2.72
C VAL A 288 13.81 -4.57 -4.21
N ASP A 289 14.98 -4.75 -4.82
CA ASP A 289 15.08 -4.96 -6.27
C ASP A 289 14.46 -6.30 -6.71
N ASN A 290 14.62 -7.34 -5.89
CA ASN A 290 14.06 -8.67 -6.13
C ASN A 290 13.19 -9.11 -4.94
N PRO A 291 11.90 -8.72 -4.94
CA PRO A 291 11.00 -9.03 -3.83
C PRO A 291 10.76 -10.52 -3.60
N SER A 292 10.80 -11.34 -4.64
CA SER A 292 10.59 -12.78 -4.52
C SER A 292 11.58 -13.44 -3.56
N ARG A 293 12.81 -12.90 -3.41
CA ARG A 293 13.79 -13.41 -2.44
C ARG A 293 13.36 -13.28 -0.99
N LEU A 294 12.46 -12.34 -0.67
CA LEU A 294 11.95 -12.17 0.70
C LEU A 294 10.93 -13.25 1.09
N PHE A 295 10.35 -13.92 0.10
CA PHE A 295 9.27 -14.89 0.26
C PHE A 295 9.69 -16.32 -0.08
N LEU A 296 11.01 -16.53 -0.19
CA LEU A 296 11.66 -17.83 -0.35
C LEU A 296 12.61 -18.03 0.83
N SER A 297 12.72 -19.25 1.35
CA SER A 297 13.62 -19.57 2.45
C SER A 297 15.09 -19.35 2.11
N GLY A 298 15.42 -19.30 0.82
CA GLY A 298 16.80 -19.14 0.34
C GLY A 298 17.69 -20.36 0.59
N SER A 299 17.14 -21.44 1.11
CA SER A 299 17.89 -22.68 1.33
C SER A 299 18.20 -23.37 0.00
N GLU A 300 19.44 -23.82 -0.16
CA GLU A 300 19.85 -24.72 -1.24
C GLU A 300 19.55 -26.19 -0.90
N GLU A 301 19.22 -26.46 0.34
CA GLU A 301 18.85 -27.79 0.80
C GLU A 301 17.39 -28.12 0.45
N HIS A 302 17.15 -29.38 0.11
CA HIS A 302 15.84 -29.90 -0.22
C HIS A 302 15.14 -30.39 1.05
N PHE A 303 14.12 -29.66 1.50
CA PHE A 303 13.29 -30.05 2.63
C PHE A 303 11.95 -30.62 2.16
N GLU A 304 11.45 -31.64 2.84
CA GLU A 304 10.10 -32.13 2.64
C GLU A 304 9.07 -31.08 3.06
N GLY A 305 7.92 -31.10 2.40
CA GLY A 305 6.84 -30.18 2.72
C GLY A 305 7.00 -28.77 2.18
N SER A 306 8.04 -28.45 1.39
CA SER A 306 8.21 -27.14 0.76
C SER A 306 7.89 -27.17 -0.74
N ALA A 307 7.10 -26.20 -1.22
CA ALA A 307 6.78 -26.01 -2.63
C ALA A 307 6.73 -24.53 -3.00
N ILE A 308 7.10 -24.21 -4.22
CA ILE A 308 7.12 -22.84 -4.73
C ILE A 308 5.96 -22.62 -5.68
N SER A 309 5.32 -21.45 -5.56
CA SER A 309 4.31 -20.96 -6.50
C SER A 309 4.57 -19.51 -6.91
N VAL A 310 3.73 -18.98 -7.79
CA VAL A 310 3.74 -17.56 -8.19
C VAL A 310 2.36 -16.97 -7.95
N ILE A 311 2.29 -15.99 -7.07
CA ILE A 311 1.08 -15.18 -6.84
C ILE A 311 1.15 -13.87 -7.60
N LYS A 312 -0.02 -13.27 -7.82
CA LYS A 312 -0.13 -11.88 -8.25
C LYS A 312 -0.44 -11.00 -7.03
N ASP A 313 0.39 -10.01 -6.77
CA ASP A 313 0.16 -8.97 -5.79
C ASP A 313 0.20 -7.59 -6.46
N GLY A 314 -0.98 -6.98 -6.61
CA GLY A 314 -1.14 -5.79 -7.43
C GLY A 314 -0.69 -6.04 -8.88
N SER A 315 0.26 -5.25 -9.37
CA SER A 315 0.83 -5.40 -10.73
C SER A 315 1.98 -6.41 -10.81
N ARG A 316 2.43 -6.97 -9.67
CA ARG A 316 3.61 -7.85 -9.60
C ARG A 316 3.25 -9.32 -9.54
N ASN A 317 4.06 -10.13 -10.16
CA ASN A 317 4.11 -11.56 -9.90
C ASN A 317 5.27 -11.81 -8.92
N LEU A 318 5.01 -12.56 -7.86
CA LEU A 318 5.97 -12.84 -6.81
C LEU A 318 6.10 -14.36 -6.62
N LEU A 319 7.32 -14.88 -6.63
CA LEU A 319 7.56 -16.23 -6.18
C LEU A 319 7.36 -16.27 -4.67
N ILE A 320 6.63 -17.27 -4.21
CA ILE A 320 6.38 -17.53 -2.80
C ILE A 320 6.64 -18.99 -2.49
N GLU A 321 7.11 -19.25 -1.28
CA GLU A 321 7.28 -20.59 -0.76
C GLU A 321 6.16 -20.94 0.21
N ILE A 322 5.59 -22.11 0.02
CA ILE A 322 4.55 -22.70 0.85
C ILE A 322 5.17 -23.88 1.59
N GLN A 323 5.07 -23.86 2.90
CA GLN A 323 5.52 -24.95 3.75
C GLN A 323 4.34 -25.65 4.39
N ALA A 324 4.31 -26.98 4.27
CA ALA A 324 3.28 -27.84 4.84
C ALA A 324 3.91 -28.92 5.69
N LEU A 325 3.39 -29.11 6.90
CA LEU A 325 3.74 -30.22 7.77
C LEU A 325 2.50 -31.07 8.00
N ALA A 326 2.56 -32.31 7.58
CA ALA A 326 1.51 -33.30 7.78
C ALA A 326 2.04 -34.40 8.72
N THR A 327 1.42 -34.58 9.88
CA THR A 327 1.75 -35.62 10.86
C THR A 327 0.56 -36.53 11.07
N GLU A 328 0.77 -37.81 11.31
CA GLU A 328 -0.32 -38.75 11.60
C GLU A 328 -1.09 -38.32 12.85
N VAL A 329 -2.42 -38.46 12.79
CA VAL A 329 -3.30 -38.08 13.90
C VAL A 329 -3.20 -39.10 15.02
N GLU A 330 -2.83 -38.67 16.22
CA GLU A 330 -2.82 -39.49 17.43
C GLU A 330 -4.21 -39.57 18.13
N GLY A 331 -5.21 -38.79 17.67
CA GLY A 331 -6.53 -38.66 18.31
C GLY A 331 -7.69 -38.84 17.34
N GLU A 332 -8.92 -38.57 17.83
CA GLU A 332 -10.15 -38.71 17.03
C GLU A 332 -10.40 -37.59 16.02
N LYS A 333 -9.72 -36.42 16.18
CA LYS A 333 -9.94 -35.22 15.34
C LYS A 333 -8.62 -34.69 14.80
N SER A 334 -8.58 -34.46 13.50
CA SER A 334 -7.45 -33.80 12.85
C SER A 334 -7.46 -32.28 13.13
N ILE A 335 -6.28 -31.73 13.39
CA ILE A 335 -6.04 -30.29 13.55
C ILE A 335 -5.55 -29.72 12.23
N ARG A 336 -6.01 -28.50 11.89
CA ARG A 336 -5.57 -27.77 10.71
C ARG A 336 -5.26 -26.32 11.07
N ASN A 337 -4.01 -25.95 10.98
CA ASN A 337 -3.53 -24.58 11.20
C ASN A 337 -3.09 -23.98 9.87
N CYS A 338 -3.50 -22.73 9.61
CA CYS A 338 -3.19 -22.03 8.38
C CYS A 338 -2.61 -20.65 8.69
N ILE A 339 -1.43 -20.35 8.16
CA ILE A 339 -0.81 -19.04 8.23
C ILE A 339 -0.60 -18.54 6.80
N GLY A 340 -1.29 -17.47 6.44
CA GLY A 340 -1.23 -16.90 5.08
C GLY A 340 -2.06 -17.62 4.02
N VAL A 341 -2.51 -18.85 4.27
CA VAL A 341 -3.41 -19.64 3.40
C VAL A 341 -4.79 -19.69 4.03
N SER A 342 -5.84 -19.63 3.22
CA SER A 342 -7.21 -19.74 3.70
C SER A 342 -7.54 -21.18 4.17
N TYR A 343 -8.16 -21.28 5.37
CA TYR A 343 -8.61 -22.56 5.90
C TYR A 343 -9.62 -23.26 4.98
N SER A 344 -10.54 -22.52 4.38
CA SER A 344 -11.53 -23.05 3.43
C SER A 344 -10.84 -23.67 2.21
N ARG A 345 -9.78 -23.01 1.71
CA ARG A 345 -9.02 -23.50 0.56
C ARG A 345 -8.24 -24.79 0.88
N LEU A 346 -7.56 -24.82 2.02
CA LEU A 346 -6.88 -26.03 2.51
C LEU A 346 -7.86 -27.21 2.65
N SER A 347 -9.03 -26.95 3.24
CA SER A 347 -10.07 -27.98 3.43
C SER A 347 -10.57 -28.55 2.11
N LEU A 348 -10.72 -27.70 1.09
CA LEU A 348 -11.10 -28.11 -0.26
C LEU A 348 -10.02 -28.99 -0.89
N ILE A 349 -8.76 -28.53 -0.87
CA ILE A 349 -7.62 -29.27 -1.44
C ILE A 349 -7.47 -30.65 -0.78
N THR A 350 -7.57 -30.73 0.55
CA THR A 350 -7.50 -32.01 1.26
C THR A 350 -8.65 -32.96 0.92
N ALA A 351 -9.87 -32.44 0.73
CA ALA A 351 -11.01 -33.24 0.29
C ALA A 351 -10.81 -33.80 -1.13
N VAL A 352 -10.24 -33.01 -2.04
CA VAL A 352 -9.92 -33.42 -3.42
C VAL A 352 -8.82 -34.48 -3.41
N LEU A 353 -7.75 -34.32 -2.62
CA LEU A 353 -6.68 -35.30 -2.44
C LEU A 353 -7.24 -36.65 -1.97
N LYS A 354 -8.16 -36.62 -0.97
CA LYS A 354 -8.82 -37.83 -0.48
C LYS A 354 -9.62 -38.51 -1.56
N LYS A 355 -10.53 -37.78 -2.21
CA LYS A 355 -11.51 -38.31 -3.14
C LYS A 355 -10.91 -38.79 -4.46
N HIS A 356 -10.00 -38.00 -5.04
CA HIS A 356 -9.47 -38.21 -6.39
C HIS A 356 -8.02 -38.66 -6.41
N GLY A 357 -7.26 -38.33 -5.36
CA GLY A 357 -5.85 -38.73 -5.22
C GLY A 357 -5.67 -40.06 -4.49
N GLY A 358 -6.69 -40.54 -3.77
CA GLY A 358 -6.58 -41.75 -2.95
C GLY A 358 -5.71 -41.58 -1.70
N ILE A 359 -5.36 -40.34 -1.35
CA ILE A 359 -4.49 -40.04 -0.20
C ILE A 359 -5.34 -40.00 1.07
N PRO A 360 -5.02 -40.75 2.12
CA PRO A 360 -5.73 -40.65 3.41
C PRO A 360 -5.62 -39.24 3.98
N THR A 361 -6.65 -38.78 4.69
CA THR A 361 -6.67 -37.43 5.29
C THR A 361 -6.61 -37.47 6.82
N TYR A 362 -6.04 -38.54 7.37
CA TYR A 362 -5.84 -38.69 8.81
C TYR A 362 -4.50 -38.07 9.24
N TYR A 363 -4.33 -36.77 8.88
CA TYR A 363 -3.16 -36.00 9.23
C TYR A 363 -3.56 -34.72 9.95
N ASP A 364 -2.78 -34.36 10.96
CA ASP A 364 -2.70 -32.99 11.45
C ASP A 364 -1.91 -32.18 10.44
N ILE A 365 -2.46 -31.07 9.99
CA ILE A 365 -1.87 -30.26 8.92
C ILE A 365 -1.58 -28.87 9.45
N ASN A 366 -0.31 -28.46 9.37
CA ASN A 366 0.12 -27.10 9.56
C ASN A 366 0.65 -26.57 8.22
N ILE A 367 0.13 -25.44 7.76
CA ILE A 367 0.56 -24.81 6.50
C ILE A 367 0.88 -23.33 6.72
N SER A 368 1.99 -22.90 6.13
CA SER A 368 2.46 -21.52 6.25
C SER A 368 3.02 -20.99 4.94
N LEU A 369 2.78 -19.70 4.68
CA LEU A 369 3.48 -18.93 3.66
C LEU A 369 4.74 -18.32 4.27
N VAL A 370 5.88 -18.50 3.61
CA VAL A 370 7.13 -17.84 4.01
C VAL A 370 7.04 -16.33 3.80
N GLY A 371 7.60 -15.55 4.73
CA GLY A 371 7.64 -14.09 4.66
C GLY A 371 6.36 -13.37 5.10
N GLY A 372 5.40 -14.09 5.72
CA GLY A 372 4.24 -13.48 6.40
C GLY A 372 3.17 -12.90 5.47
N LEU A 373 3.23 -13.15 4.17
CA LEU A 373 2.18 -12.73 3.23
C LEU A 373 0.85 -13.39 3.56
N LYS A 374 -0.24 -12.66 3.31
CA LYS A 374 -1.61 -13.19 3.38
C LYS A 374 -2.18 -13.22 1.97
N MET A 375 -2.57 -14.40 1.51
CA MET A 375 -3.26 -14.53 0.23
C MET A 375 -4.73 -14.15 0.36
N ALA A 376 -5.26 -13.50 -0.68
CA ALA A 376 -6.71 -13.34 -0.82
C ALA A 376 -7.36 -14.71 -1.07
N ASP A 377 -8.58 -14.94 -0.57
CA ASP A 377 -9.33 -16.18 -0.81
C ASP A 377 -9.58 -16.45 -2.30
N SER A 378 -9.56 -15.41 -3.12
CA SER A 378 -9.70 -15.48 -4.58
C SER A 378 -8.42 -15.87 -5.33
N GLU A 379 -7.25 -15.90 -4.65
CA GLU A 379 -5.98 -16.28 -5.28
C GLU A 379 -5.83 -17.81 -5.27
N THR A 380 -6.19 -18.44 -6.37
CA THR A 380 -6.22 -19.90 -6.53
C THR A 380 -4.98 -20.47 -7.22
N SER A 381 -4.04 -19.62 -7.64
CA SER A 381 -2.84 -20.07 -8.38
C SER A 381 -1.92 -20.98 -7.57
N THR A 382 -2.03 -20.94 -6.26
CA THR A 382 -1.19 -21.69 -5.32
C THR A 382 -1.71 -23.08 -4.98
N ASP A 383 -2.89 -23.46 -5.43
CA ASP A 383 -3.50 -24.74 -5.04
C ASP A 383 -2.62 -25.95 -5.39
N MET A 384 -2.04 -25.93 -6.60
CA MET A 384 -1.12 -26.98 -7.01
C MET A 384 0.12 -27.05 -6.10
N ALA A 385 0.64 -25.89 -5.66
CA ALA A 385 1.79 -25.86 -4.75
C ALA A 385 1.40 -26.29 -3.33
N VAL A 386 0.23 -25.90 -2.82
CA VAL A 386 -0.30 -26.40 -1.54
C VAL A 386 -0.41 -27.92 -1.59
N MET A 387 -0.96 -28.45 -2.69
CA MET A 387 -1.09 -29.90 -2.89
C MET A 387 0.29 -30.58 -2.97
N ALA A 388 1.23 -30.03 -3.71
CA ALA A 388 2.57 -30.57 -3.84
C ALA A 388 3.33 -30.55 -2.51
N ALA A 389 3.23 -29.48 -1.72
CA ALA A 389 3.82 -29.39 -0.38
C ALA A 389 3.25 -30.45 0.57
N LEU A 390 1.91 -30.65 0.55
CA LEU A 390 1.25 -31.70 1.35
C LEU A 390 1.74 -33.10 0.93
N LEU A 391 1.77 -33.40 -0.36
CA LEU A 391 2.26 -34.67 -0.89
C LEU A 391 3.70 -34.93 -0.50
N SER A 392 4.55 -33.91 -0.59
CA SER A 392 5.95 -33.97 -0.18
C SER A 392 6.09 -34.32 1.30
N SER A 393 5.33 -33.66 2.17
CA SER A 393 5.34 -33.91 3.62
C SER A 393 4.79 -35.29 3.97
N ILE A 394 3.67 -35.71 3.36
CA ILE A 394 3.04 -37.02 3.63
C ILE A 394 3.96 -38.17 3.19
N ASN A 395 4.63 -38.02 2.07
CA ASN A 395 5.52 -39.05 1.51
C ASN A 395 6.96 -38.93 2.02
N SER A 396 7.28 -37.98 2.88
CA SER A 396 8.65 -37.68 3.36
C SER A 396 9.66 -37.58 2.20
N LYS A 397 9.23 -36.96 1.08
CA LYS A 397 10.03 -36.84 -0.13
C LYS A 397 10.16 -35.37 -0.53
N PRO A 398 11.37 -34.78 -0.44
CA PRO A 398 11.57 -33.40 -0.86
C PRO A 398 11.29 -33.17 -2.34
N LEU A 399 10.72 -32.00 -2.68
CA LEU A 399 10.55 -31.55 -4.05
C LEU A 399 11.83 -30.85 -4.56
N PRO A 400 12.07 -30.83 -5.89
CA PRO A 400 13.17 -30.07 -6.45
C PRO A 400 13.01 -28.55 -6.11
N VAL A 401 14.06 -27.90 -5.61
CA VAL A 401 14.05 -26.47 -5.24
C VAL A 401 13.81 -25.53 -6.43
N ASP A 402 14.00 -26.04 -7.64
CA ASP A 402 13.78 -25.34 -8.89
C ASP A 402 12.43 -25.68 -9.57
N ALA A 403 11.58 -26.45 -8.87
CA ALA A 403 10.22 -26.73 -9.29
C ALA A 403 9.25 -25.64 -8.83
N VAL A 404 8.32 -25.24 -9.71
CA VAL A 404 7.27 -24.26 -9.42
C VAL A 404 5.92 -24.82 -9.87
N PHE A 405 4.89 -24.66 -9.03
CA PHE A 405 3.57 -25.21 -9.26
C PHE A 405 2.56 -24.06 -9.33
N ILE A 406 1.89 -23.91 -10.48
CA ILE A 406 0.96 -22.79 -10.73
C ILE A 406 -0.34 -23.33 -11.31
N GLY A 407 -1.44 -23.25 -10.58
CA GLY A 407 -2.74 -23.69 -11.10
C GLY A 407 -3.78 -23.88 -10.01
N GLU A 408 -5.05 -23.77 -10.40
CA GLU A 408 -6.18 -24.03 -9.54
C GLU A 408 -6.53 -25.52 -9.52
N VAL A 409 -6.94 -26.02 -8.36
CA VAL A 409 -7.46 -27.36 -8.18
C VAL A 409 -8.98 -27.32 -8.08
N ALA A 410 -9.67 -27.93 -9.06
CA ALA A 410 -11.13 -28.04 -9.05
C ALA A 410 -11.62 -29.21 -8.16
N LEU A 411 -12.87 -29.13 -7.69
CA LEU A 411 -13.50 -30.19 -6.90
C LEU A 411 -13.59 -31.54 -7.64
N THR A 412 -13.54 -31.49 -8.95
CA THR A 412 -13.56 -32.69 -9.84
C THR A 412 -12.19 -33.36 -9.97
N GLY A 413 -11.13 -32.76 -9.37
CA GLY A 413 -9.75 -33.23 -9.53
C GLY A 413 -9.06 -32.76 -10.81
N GLU A 414 -9.72 -31.91 -11.61
CA GLU A 414 -9.12 -31.23 -12.75
C GLU A 414 -8.19 -30.12 -12.29
N LEU A 415 -7.14 -29.85 -13.08
CA LEU A 415 -6.31 -28.68 -12.94
C LEU A 415 -6.84 -27.58 -13.88
N ARG A 416 -7.09 -26.39 -13.33
CA ARG A 416 -7.68 -25.26 -14.06
C ARG A 416 -6.71 -24.11 -14.22
N GLN A 417 -6.89 -23.42 -15.34
CA GLN A 417 -6.14 -22.20 -15.64
C GLN A 417 -6.45 -21.12 -14.61
N VAL A 418 -5.39 -20.38 -14.22
CA VAL A 418 -5.50 -19.17 -13.40
C VAL A 418 -5.29 -17.92 -14.25
N PRO A 419 -5.80 -16.76 -13.80
CA PRO A 419 -5.59 -15.51 -14.51
C PRO A 419 -4.11 -15.19 -14.68
N GLN A 420 -3.75 -14.60 -15.81
CA GLN A 420 -2.39 -14.14 -16.12
C GLN A 420 -1.31 -15.23 -15.95
N ILE A 421 -1.59 -16.45 -16.39
CA ILE A 421 -0.64 -17.58 -16.29
C ILE A 421 0.69 -17.29 -17.01
N VAL A 422 0.67 -16.65 -18.18
CA VAL A 422 1.88 -16.36 -18.99
C VAL A 422 2.87 -15.45 -18.21
N PRO A 423 2.45 -14.31 -17.65
CA PRO A 423 3.31 -13.51 -16.76
C PRO A 423 3.87 -14.28 -15.56
N ARG A 424 3.08 -15.16 -14.95
CA ARG A 424 3.53 -15.99 -13.80
C ARG A 424 4.61 -16.99 -14.21
N VAL A 425 4.42 -17.68 -15.32
CA VAL A 425 5.43 -18.61 -15.89
C VAL A 425 6.71 -17.86 -16.23
N ARG A 426 6.60 -16.69 -16.89
CA ARG A 426 7.76 -15.86 -17.22
C ARG A 426 8.53 -15.43 -15.97
N GLU A 427 7.83 -15.05 -14.91
CA GLU A 427 8.45 -14.68 -13.65
C GLU A 427 9.23 -15.84 -13.04
N ALA A 428 8.63 -17.04 -12.97
CA ALA A 428 9.30 -18.23 -12.48
C ALA A 428 10.57 -18.55 -13.26
N LEU A 429 10.48 -18.53 -14.60
CA LEU A 429 11.63 -18.79 -15.49
C LEU A 429 12.73 -17.72 -15.36
N SER A 430 12.34 -16.43 -15.16
CA SER A 430 13.30 -15.33 -14.98
C SER A 430 14.11 -15.46 -13.69
N HIS A 431 13.58 -16.15 -12.68
CA HIS A 431 14.25 -16.47 -11.42
C HIS A 431 15.07 -17.78 -11.48
N GLY A 432 15.31 -18.32 -12.69
CA GLY A 432 16.14 -19.51 -12.89
C GLY A 432 15.47 -20.81 -12.47
N LYS A 433 14.14 -20.83 -12.23
CA LYS A 433 13.43 -22.07 -11.95
C LYS A 433 13.39 -22.95 -13.20
N LYS A 434 13.56 -24.27 -13.01
CA LYS A 434 13.80 -25.20 -14.14
C LYS A 434 12.55 -25.97 -14.55
N GLN A 435 11.68 -26.30 -13.61
CA GLN A 435 10.50 -27.12 -13.87
C GLN A 435 9.23 -26.35 -13.48
N ILE A 436 8.45 -25.94 -14.48
CA ILE A 436 7.23 -25.15 -14.23
C ILE A 436 6.01 -26.02 -14.51
N PHE A 437 5.34 -26.47 -13.45
CA PHE A 437 4.14 -27.28 -13.54
C PHE A 437 2.90 -26.40 -13.67
N ILE A 438 2.14 -26.59 -14.74
CA ILE A 438 0.91 -25.82 -15.02
C ILE A 438 -0.22 -26.73 -15.51
N PRO A 439 -1.49 -26.29 -15.41
CA PRO A 439 -2.61 -27.00 -16.04
C PRO A 439 -2.42 -27.09 -17.57
N LYS A 440 -2.67 -28.23 -18.17
CA LYS A 440 -2.53 -28.42 -19.62
C LYS A 440 -3.41 -27.47 -20.43
N VAL A 441 -4.62 -27.16 -19.93
CA VAL A 441 -5.53 -26.19 -20.56
C VAL A 441 -4.96 -24.76 -20.59
N ALA A 442 -3.97 -24.47 -19.74
CA ALA A 442 -3.31 -23.18 -19.65
C ALA A 442 -2.04 -23.11 -20.51
N TYR A 443 -1.54 -24.25 -20.99
CA TYR A 443 -0.33 -24.28 -21.81
C TYR A 443 -0.57 -23.67 -23.18
N HIS A 444 0.30 -22.73 -23.54
CA HIS A 444 0.32 -22.12 -24.86
C HIS A 444 1.73 -22.11 -25.41
N LYS A 445 1.91 -22.48 -26.67
CA LYS A 445 3.23 -22.60 -27.32
C LYS A 445 4.08 -21.33 -27.23
N SER A 446 3.46 -20.16 -27.14
CA SER A 446 4.19 -18.89 -26.95
C SER A 446 4.93 -18.80 -25.63
N MET A 447 4.65 -19.65 -24.64
CA MET A 447 5.40 -19.69 -23.39
C MET A 447 6.82 -20.22 -23.57
N GLU A 448 7.04 -21.09 -24.59
CA GLU A 448 8.34 -21.68 -24.89
C GLU A 448 9.41 -20.63 -25.25
N GLN A 449 9.01 -19.46 -25.71
CA GLN A 449 9.95 -18.36 -25.97
C GLN A 449 10.67 -17.84 -24.71
N PHE A 450 10.14 -18.13 -23.53
CA PHE A 450 10.74 -17.73 -22.25
C PHE A 450 11.64 -18.80 -21.66
N VAL A 451 11.58 -20.03 -22.18
CA VAL A 451 12.38 -21.18 -21.71
C VAL A 451 13.83 -21.02 -22.17
N LYS A 452 14.78 -21.21 -21.26
CA LYS A 452 16.23 -21.10 -21.52
C LYS A 452 16.99 -22.29 -20.95
N GLY A 453 17.94 -22.82 -21.70
CA GLY A 453 18.83 -23.88 -21.24
C GLY A 453 18.09 -25.16 -20.84
N ASP A 454 18.22 -25.58 -19.60
CA ASP A 454 17.61 -26.78 -19.02
C ASP A 454 16.21 -26.54 -18.39
N GLN A 455 15.63 -25.38 -18.62
CA GLN A 455 14.28 -25.06 -18.15
C GLN A 455 13.22 -25.80 -18.97
N SER A 456 12.08 -26.11 -18.36
CA SER A 456 10.96 -26.80 -19.01
C SER A 456 9.61 -26.40 -18.41
N ILE A 457 8.57 -26.45 -19.23
CA ILE A 457 7.18 -26.28 -18.79
C ILE A 457 6.50 -27.65 -18.85
N GLN A 458 5.89 -28.07 -17.75
CA GLN A 458 5.29 -29.38 -17.54
C GLN A 458 3.76 -29.25 -17.47
N PRO A 459 3.02 -29.43 -18.57
CA PRO A 459 1.57 -29.34 -18.59
C PRO A 459 0.92 -30.60 -18.01
N LEU A 460 0.08 -30.44 -16.98
CA LEU A 460 -0.62 -31.51 -16.29
C LEU A 460 -2.14 -31.43 -16.48
N ASN A 461 -2.82 -32.57 -16.67
CA ASN A 461 -4.27 -32.62 -16.92
C ASN A 461 -5.10 -32.54 -15.60
N ASN A 462 -4.65 -33.25 -14.57
CA ASN A 462 -5.40 -33.45 -13.33
C ASN A 462 -4.45 -33.77 -12.17
N ILE A 463 -5.00 -33.92 -10.97
CA ILE A 463 -4.20 -34.20 -9.77
C ILE A 463 -3.50 -35.56 -9.79
N LYS A 464 -4.02 -36.56 -10.52
CA LYS A 464 -3.33 -37.85 -10.65
C LYS A 464 -2.01 -37.70 -11.40
N ALA A 465 -2.01 -36.92 -12.49
CA ALA A 465 -0.80 -36.59 -13.21
C ALA A 465 0.20 -35.80 -12.35
N LEU A 466 -0.28 -34.92 -11.43
CA LEU A 466 0.57 -34.24 -10.47
C LEU A 466 1.18 -35.24 -9.46
N ILE A 467 0.39 -36.15 -8.90
CA ILE A 467 0.87 -37.19 -7.98
C ILE A 467 1.92 -38.07 -8.66
N GLU A 468 1.68 -38.53 -9.88
CA GLU A 468 2.60 -39.33 -10.68
C GLU A 468 3.92 -38.59 -10.97
N ALA A 469 3.84 -37.28 -11.28
CA ALA A 469 5.04 -36.46 -11.53
C ALA A 469 5.89 -36.22 -10.27
N LEU A 470 5.31 -36.38 -9.06
CA LEU A 470 5.99 -36.19 -7.78
C LEU A 470 6.39 -37.53 -7.13
N SER A 471 5.89 -38.66 -7.61
CA SER A 471 6.25 -40.01 -7.14
C SER A 471 7.63 -40.42 -7.64
#